data_a5fcde8bf63f1effaf8ec29044479665
#
_entry.id   a5fcde8bf63f1effaf8ec29044479665
#
_cell.length_a   1.000
_cell.length_b   1.000
_cell.length_c   1.000
_cell.angle_alpha   90.00
_cell.angle_beta   90.00
_cell.angle_gamma   90.00
#
_symmetry.space_group_name_H-M   'P 1'
#
loop_
_entity.id
_entity.type
_entity.pdbx_description
1 polymer ?
#
loop_
_entity_poly.entity_id
_entity_poly.type
_entity_poly.pdbx_seq_one_letter_code
_entity_poly.pdbx_strand_id
1 'polypeptide(L)'
;MNMNPKDIIGPTSVLVCVCLVFTAAVVGTNSLTADKIAVLNQKTADEAKMEVLPEADSFSTETVSISTGDVEYYAAANGAGYVFSTSYKGYGGAVGVMTGISADGEITGVKVVDCNETPGLGMKAQSDPSFTAQYVMAIPEGNTFEVTKTGKTAENQIDAISGATITSRAVTNSVNYAIEAYQQITGGAN
;
A
#
# COMPACT_ATOMS: atom_id res chain seq x y z
N MET A 1 -30.44 16.10 42.77
CA MET A 1 -30.08 17.24 41.91
C MET A 1 -31.14 17.29 40.81
N ASN A 2 -32.16 18.17 40.92
CA ASN A 2 -33.19 18.30 39.89
C ASN A 2 -32.64 19.17 38.75
N MET A 3 -32.18 18.51 37.71
CA MET A 3 -31.74 19.21 36.48
C MET A 3 -32.98 19.61 35.69
N ASN A 4 -33.09 20.91 35.39
CA ASN A 4 -34.20 21.43 34.59
C ASN A 4 -34.03 20.98 33.13
N PRO A 5 -35.03 20.38 32.47
CA PRO A 5 -34.92 19.93 31.07
C PRO A 5 -34.45 21.02 30.13
N LYS A 6 -34.73 22.28 30.38
CA LYS A 6 -34.29 23.41 29.56
C LYS A 6 -32.79 23.64 29.60
N ASP A 7 -32.13 23.29 30.71
CA ASP A 7 -30.68 23.45 30.86
C ASP A 7 -29.90 22.37 30.09
N ILE A 8 -30.57 21.28 29.70
CA ILE A 8 -29.99 20.19 28.90
C ILE A 8 -30.33 20.39 27.42
N ILE A 9 -31.58 20.69 27.10
CA ILE A 9 -32.05 20.76 25.69
C ILE A 9 -31.34 21.88 24.94
N GLY A 10 -31.10 23.05 25.57
CA GLY A 10 -30.42 24.17 24.92
C GLY A 10 -29.01 23.82 24.39
N PRO A 11 -28.08 23.43 25.29
CA PRO A 11 -26.73 23.04 24.86
C PRO A 11 -26.71 21.85 23.90
N THR A 12 -27.61 20.86 24.09
CA THR A 12 -27.71 19.69 23.22
C THR A 12 -28.12 20.07 21.79
N SER A 13 -29.14 20.95 21.68
CA SER A 13 -29.59 21.39 20.33
C SER A 13 -28.52 22.17 19.59
N VAL A 14 -27.74 23.01 20.26
CA VAL A 14 -26.62 23.73 19.68
C VAL A 14 -25.54 22.74 19.19
N LEU A 15 -25.20 21.77 20.04
CA LEU A 15 -24.21 20.73 19.67
C LEU A 15 -24.67 19.93 18.44
N VAL A 16 -25.94 19.51 18.43
CA VAL A 16 -26.52 18.76 17.27
C VAL A 16 -26.46 19.61 16.00
N CYS A 17 -26.85 20.89 16.07
CA CYS A 17 -26.78 21.79 14.91
C CYS A 17 -25.35 21.94 14.38
N VAL A 18 -24.40 22.15 15.29
CA VAL A 18 -22.98 22.26 14.90
C VAL A 18 -22.50 20.98 14.24
N CYS A 19 -22.79 19.82 14.81
CA CYS A 19 -22.42 18.52 14.21
C CYS A 19 -23.05 18.34 12.82
N LEU A 20 -24.32 18.68 12.64
CA LEU A 20 -24.99 18.56 11.34
C LEU A 20 -24.35 19.47 10.28
N VAL A 21 -24.03 20.73 10.63
CA VAL A 21 -23.40 21.67 9.70
C VAL A 21 -22.01 21.16 9.28
N PHE A 22 -21.18 20.75 10.23
CA PHE A 22 -19.83 20.24 9.90
C PHE A 22 -19.89 18.92 9.11
N THR A 23 -20.80 18.01 9.49
CA THR A 23 -20.99 16.76 8.73
C THR A 23 -21.42 17.04 7.29
N ALA A 24 -22.39 17.93 7.10
CA ALA A 24 -22.85 18.31 5.77
C ALA A 24 -21.73 18.96 4.95
N ALA A 25 -20.91 19.82 5.55
CA ALA A 25 -19.76 20.44 4.90
C ALA A 25 -18.71 19.41 4.46
N VAL A 26 -18.37 18.44 5.34
CA VAL A 26 -17.42 17.38 5.04
C VAL A 26 -17.93 16.47 3.93
N VAL A 27 -19.17 16.00 4.01
CA VAL A 27 -19.80 15.16 2.99
C VAL A 27 -19.88 15.90 1.65
N GLY A 28 -20.29 17.16 1.67
CA GLY A 28 -20.36 17.99 0.46
C GLY A 28 -18.99 18.17 -0.20
N THR A 29 -17.96 18.46 0.57
CA THR A 29 -16.59 18.58 0.05
C THR A 29 -16.10 17.26 -0.52
N ASN A 30 -16.31 16.15 0.20
CA ASN A 30 -15.91 14.82 -0.27
C ASN A 30 -16.61 14.45 -1.59
N SER A 31 -17.92 14.72 -1.70
CA SER A 31 -18.68 14.45 -2.94
C SER A 31 -18.17 15.25 -4.14
N LEU A 32 -17.73 16.49 -3.94
CA LEU A 32 -17.19 17.34 -5.01
C LEU A 32 -15.76 16.94 -5.43
N THR A 33 -15.02 16.27 -4.57
CA THR A 33 -13.62 15.91 -4.81
C THR A 33 -13.41 14.43 -5.15
N ALA A 34 -14.40 13.56 -4.90
CA ALA A 34 -14.29 12.12 -5.09
C ALA A 34 -13.87 11.73 -6.51
N ASP A 35 -14.46 12.34 -7.53
CA ASP A 35 -14.11 12.07 -8.93
C ASP A 35 -12.66 12.46 -9.25
N LYS A 36 -12.20 13.59 -8.73
CA LYS A 36 -10.81 14.03 -8.93
C LYS A 36 -9.81 13.15 -8.20
N ILE A 37 -10.18 12.69 -6.99
CA ILE A 37 -9.36 11.75 -6.22
C ILE A 37 -9.26 10.41 -6.96
N ALA A 38 -10.36 9.90 -7.51
CA ALA A 38 -10.36 8.66 -8.29
C ALA A 38 -9.43 8.75 -9.52
N VAL A 39 -9.53 9.84 -10.30
CA VAL A 39 -8.67 10.06 -11.47
C VAL A 39 -7.19 10.20 -11.08
N LEU A 40 -6.89 10.92 -9.99
CA LEU A 40 -5.52 11.05 -9.49
C LEU A 40 -4.95 9.72 -9.01
N ASN A 41 -5.74 8.94 -8.28
CA ASN A 41 -5.31 7.62 -7.81
C ASN A 41 -5.02 6.68 -8.98
N GLN A 42 -5.87 6.71 -10.01
CA GLN A 42 -5.65 5.89 -11.22
C GLN A 42 -4.38 6.32 -11.96
N LYS A 43 -4.15 7.63 -12.11
CA LYS A 43 -2.93 8.17 -12.71
C LYS A 43 -1.68 7.78 -11.90
N THR A 44 -1.73 7.92 -10.57
CA THR A 44 -0.64 7.52 -9.68
C THR A 44 -0.35 6.01 -9.78
N ALA A 45 -1.40 5.20 -9.90
CA ALA A 45 -1.27 3.76 -10.09
C ALA A 45 -0.61 3.43 -11.44
N ASP A 46 -1.00 4.10 -12.53
CA ASP A 46 -0.42 3.88 -13.85
C ASP A 46 1.05 4.34 -13.91
N GLU A 47 1.38 5.48 -13.30
CA GLU A 47 2.77 5.95 -13.15
C GLU A 47 3.59 4.96 -12.31
N ALA A 48 3.02 4.44 -11.22
CA ALA A 48 3.70 3.48 -10.36
C ALA A 48 4.01 2.15 -11.08
N LYS A 49 3.09 1.65 -11.93
CA LYS A 49 3.32 0.44 -12.74
C LYS A 49 4.53 0.60 -13.66
N MET A 50 4.61 1.74 -14.35
CA MET A 50 5.74 2.05 -15.24
C MET A 50 7.05 2.28 -14.47
N GLU A 51 6.98 2.78 -13.23
CA GLU A 51 8.16 2.99 -12.38
C GLU A 51 8.72 1.66 -11.86
N VAL A 52 7.85 0.72 -11.46
CA VAL A 52 8.30 -0.57 -10.89
C VAL A 52 8.64 -1.61 -11.96
N LEU A 53 8.13 -1.47 -13.19
CA LEU A 53 8.47 -2.33 -14.33
C LEU A 53 8.67 -1.48 -15.60
N PRO A 54 9.80 -0.77 -15.72
CA PRO A 54 10.05 0.18 -16.81
C PRO A 54 10.11 -0.45 -18.21
N GLU A 55 10.37 -1.74 -18.29
CA GLU A 55 10.49 -2.47 -19.56
C GLU A 55 9.14 -2.85 -20.16
N ALA A 56 8.03 -2.62 -19.45
CA ALA A 56 6.70 -2.95 -19.93
C ALA A 56 6.16 -1.87 -20.88
N ASP A 57 5.58 -2.28 -22.01
CA ASP A 57 4.94 -1.37 -22.98
C ASP A 57 3.48 -1.07 -22.61
N SER A 58 2.75 -2.07 -22.15
CA SER A 58 1.34 -1.98 -21.73
C SER A 58 1.00 -3.11 -20.78
N PHE A 59 -0.11 -2.95 -20.04
CA PHE A 59 -0.54 -3.90 -19.02
C PHE A 59 -1.95 -4.43 -19.29
N SER A 60 -2.16 -5.73 -19.08
CA SER A 60 -3.48 -6.34 -18.91
C SER A 60 -3.75 -6.56 -17.43
N THR A 61 -4.99 -6.27 -16.99
CA THR A 61 -5.40 -6.46 -15.59
C THR A 61 -5.96 -7.87 -15.41
N GLU A 62 -5.46 -8.58 -14.43
CA GLU A 62 -5.88 -9.92 -14.05
C GLU A 62 -5.95 -10.06 -12.53
N THR A 63 -6.46 -11.19 -12.04
CA THR A 63 -6.58 -11.46 -10.60
C THR A 63 -6.10 -12.87 -10.31
N VAL A 64 -5.36 -13.04 -9.23
CA VAL A 64 -4.89 -14.34 -8.73
C VAL A 64 -5.29 -14.51 -7.26
N SER A 65 -5.71 -15.70 -6.88
CA SER A 65 -6.04 -16.02 -5.49
C SER A 65 -4.81 -16.54 -4.76
N ILE A 66 -4.46 -15.91 -3.65
CA ILE A 66 -3.38 -16.32 -2.73
C ILE A 66 -3.97 -16.75 -1.39
N SER A 67 -3.11 -17.17 -0.46
CA SER A 67 -3.52 -17.65 0.88
C SER A 67 -4.38 -16.64 1.67
N THR A 68 -4.23 -15.34 1.41
CA THR A 68 -4.89 -14.25 2.14
C THR A 68 -6.05 -13.60 1.38
N GLY A 69 -6.34 -14.01 0.16
CA GLY A 69 -7.42 -13.47 -0.68
C GLY A 69 -6.99 -13.23 -2.12
N ASP A 70 -7.82 -12.50 -2.86
CA ASP A 70 -7.55 -12.18 -4.25
C ASP A 70 -6.60 -10.98 -4.37
N VAL A 71 -5.60 -11.12 -5.23
CA VAL A 71 -4.62 -10.08 -5.55
C VAL A 71 -4.80 -9.68 -7.01
N GLU A 72 -4.98 -8.37 -7.24
CA GLU A 72 -4.96 -7.79 -8.57
C GLU A 72 -3.52 -7.66 -9.07
N TYR A 73 -3.27 -8.11 -10.29
CA TYR A 73 -1.98 -7.96 -10.92
C TYR A 73 -2.11 -7.50 -12.37
N TYR A 74 -1.03 -6.96 -12.89
CA TYR A 74 -0.92 -6.39 -14.21
C TYR A 74 0.19 -7.11 -14.96
N ALA A 75 -0.20 -7.89 -15.97
CA ALA A 75 0.77 -8.59 -16.82
C ALA A 75 1.25 -7.67 -17.95
N ALA A 76 2.55 -7.57 -18.15
CA ALA A 76 3.14 -6.81 -19.23
C ALA A 76 2.86 -7.51 -20.57
N ALA A 77 2.30 -6.80 -21.55
CA ALA A 77 1.93 -7.38 -22.84
C ALA A 77 3.14 -7.86 -23.67
N ASN A 78 4.30 -7.26 -23.44
CA ASN A 78 5.57 -7.67 -24.05
C ASN A 78 6.27 -8.85 -23.32
N GLY A 79 5.65 -9.38 -22.25
CA GLY A 79 6.22 -10.47 -21.45
C GLY A 79 7.36 -10.07 -20.54
N ALA A 80 7.62 -8.77 -20.31
CA ALA A 80 8.70 -8.30 -19.43
C ALA A 80 8.52 -8.74 -17.97
N GLY A 81 7.29 -8.98 -17.54
CA GLY A 81 6.99 -9.41 -16.17
C GLY A 81 5.60 -9.02 -15.71
N TYR A 82 5.45 -8.86 -14.40
CA TYR A 82 4.18 -8.61 -13.73
C TYR A 82 4.31 -7.50 -12.70
N VAL A 83 3.24 -6.74 -12.50
CA VAL A 83 3.13 -5.78 -11.39
C VAL A 83 1.98 -6.20 -10.50
N PHE A 84 2.25 -6.41 -9.23
CA PHE A 84 1.25 -6.83 -8.24
C PHE A 84 0.83 -5.65 -7.39
N SER A 85 -0.50 -5.49 -7.21
CA SER A 85 -1.08 -4.52 -6.30
C SER A 85 -1.50 -5.22 -5.01
N THR A 86 -0.77 -4.98 -3.94
CA THR A 86 -0.99 -5.66 -2.66
C THR A 86 -1.12 -4.64 -1.53
N SER A 87 -1.72 -5.03 -0.43
CA SER A 87 -1.81 -4.18 0.75
C SER A 87 -1.71 -4.98 2.03
N TYR A 88 -1.16 -4.35 3.07
CA TYR A 88 -1.11 -4.92 4.41
C TYR A 88 -1.40 -3.85 5.47
N LYS A 89 -1.92 -4.27 6.62
CA LYS A 89 -2.26 -3.36 7.71
C LYS A 89 -1.00 -2.76 8.33
N GLY A 90 -0.85 -1.44 8.21
CA GLY A 90 0.15 -0.63 8.89
C GLY A 90 -0.30 -0.18 10.29
N TYR A 91 0.27 0.94 10.75
CA TYR A 91 -0.07 1.55 12.03
C TYR A 91 -1.30 2.47 11.91
N GLY A 92 -1.31 3.38 10.94
CA GLY A 92 -2.39 4.34 10.72
C GLY A 92 -3.51 3.83 9.80
N GLY A 93 -3.24 2.79 9.02
CA GLY A 93 -4.19 2.23 8.05
C GLY A 93 -3.58 1.11 7.22
N ALA A 94 -4.23 0.73 6.14
CA ALA A 94 -3.63 -0.15 5.14
C ALA A 94 -2.52 0.60 4.39
N VAL A 95 -1.44 -0.10 4.10
CA VAL A 95 -0.33 0.39 3.26
C VAL A 95 -0.40 -0.35 1.94
N GLY A 96 -0.72 0.37 0.87
CA GLY A 96 -0.82 -0.15 -0.50
C GLY A 96 0.54 -0.10 -1.19
N VAL A 97 0.93 -1.21 -1.79
CA VAL A 97 2.25 -1.38 -2.41
C VAL A 97 2.08 -1.97 -3.80
N MET A 98 2.78 -1.40 -4.78
CA MET A 98 2.99 -2.00 -6.09
C MET A 98 4.39 -2.61 -6.16
N THR A 99 4.47 -3.86 -6.56
CA THR A 99 5.72 -4.62 -6.70
C THR A 99 5.84 -5.11 -8.14
N GLY A 100 6.89 -4.68 -8.83
CA GLY A 100 7.26 -5.20 -10.14
C GLY A 100 8.15 -6.42 -10.01
N ILE A 101 7.81 -7.50 -10.72
CA ILE A 101 8.62 -8.73 -10.79
C ILE A 101 8.80 -9.07 -12.25
N SER A 102 10.06 -9.22 -12.69
CA SER A 102 10.39 -9.61 -14.06
C SER A 102 9.96 -11.06 -14.36
N ALA A 103 9.94 -11.43 -15.62
CA ALA A 103 9.66 -12.81 -16.03
C ALA A 103 10.67 -13.82 -15.45
N ASP A 104 11.89 -13.37 -15.16
CA ASP A 104 12.98 -14.18 -14.60
C ASP A 104 12.94 -14.30 -13.06
N GLY A 105 11.96 -13.68 -12.40
CA GLY A 105 11.79 -13.71 -10.93
C GLY A 105 12.66 -12.72 -10.17
N GLU A 106 13.05 -11.61 -10.80
CA GLU A 106 13.72 -10.50 -10.11
C GLU A 106 12.73 -9.40 -9.76
N ILE A 107 12.79 -8.87 -8.55
CA ILE A 107 12.03 -7.70 -8.14
C ILE A 107 12.67 -6.47 -8.77
N THR A 108 12.01 -5.88 -9.75
CA THR A 108 12.49 -4.74 -10.52
C THR A 108 12.25 -3.40 -9.83
N GLY A 109 11.22 -3.35 -8.97
CA GLY A 109 10.90 -2.16 -8.21
C GLY A 109 9.77 -2.38 -7.21
N VAL A 110 9.77 -1.56 -6.16
CA VAL A 110 8.71 -1.51 -5.15
C VAL A 110 8.30 -0.07 -4.91
N LYS A 111 7.01 0.22 -5.03
CA LYS A 111 6.44 1.56 -4.83
C LYS A 111 5.29 1.51 -3.82
N VAL A 112 5.37 2.33 -2.78
CA VAL A 112 4.26 2.54 -1.85
C VAL A 112 3.31 3.57 -2.47
N VAL A 113 2.09 3.16 -2.82
CA VAL A 113 1.10 3.97 -3.53
C VAL A 113 0.05 4.57 -2.59
N ASP A 114 -0.29 3.87 -1.52
CA ASP A 114 -1.22 4.34 -0.50
C ASP A 114 -0.59 4.17 0.89
N CYS A 115 -0.48 5.28 1.63
CA CYS A 115 0.20 5.30 2.91
C CYS A 115 -0.40 6.40 3.81
N ASN A 116 -1.30 6.01 4.69
CA ASN A 116 -1.90 6.93 5.68
C ASN A 116 -1.22 6.78 7.04
N GLU A 117 0.09 6.99 7.06
CA GLU A 117 0.95 6.80 8.21
C GLU A 117 1.39 8.13 8.82
N THR A 118 2.04 8.08 9.98
CA THR A 118 2.52 9.28 10.69
C THR A 118 3.60 10.01 9.87
N PRO A 119 3.43 11.31 9.55
CA PRO A 119 4.44 12.12 8.89
C PRO A 119 5.80 12.09 9.62
N GLY A 120 6.88 11.97 8.85
CA GLY A 120 8.25 11.91 9.39
C GLY A 120 8.65 10.55 10.00
N LEU A 121 7.70 9.63 10.15
CA LEU A 121 7.92 8.25 10.63
C LEU A 121 7.49 7.24 9.56
N GLY A 122 6.28 6.69 9.63
CA GLY A 122 5.77 5.70 8.70
C GLY A 122 5.66 6.19 7.26
N MET A 123 5.34 7.47 7.03
CA MET A 123 5.34 8.06 5.68
C MET A 123 6.70 8.03 4.98
N LYS A 124 7.80 7.79 5.70
CA LYS A 124 9.11 7.57 5.06
C LYS A 124 9.12 6.33 4.16
N ALA A 125 8.27 5.36 4.42
CA ALA A 125 8.14 4.20 3.54
C ALA A 125 7.76 4.58 2.09
N GLN A 126 7.01 5.68 1.94
CA GLN A 126 6.60 6.23 0.64
C GLN A 126 7.58 7.30 0.12
N SER A 127 8.14 8.13 1.01
CA SER A 127 8.93 9.30 0.62
C SER A 127 10.43 9.06 0.54
N ASP A 128 10.95 7.95 1.07
CA ASP A 128 12.37 7.61 1.07
C ASP A 128 12.64 6.41 0.13
N PRO A 129 13.15 6.67 -1.08
CA PRO A 129 13.44 5.62 -2.06
C PRO A 129 14.47 4.59 -1.56
N SER A 130 15.33 4.96 -0.61
CA SER A 130 16.35 4.05 -0.08
C SER A 130 15.75 2.86 0.66
N PHE A 131 14.55 3.03 1.23
CA PHE A 131 13.83 1.95 1.90
C PHE A 131 13.31 0.93 0.91
N THR A 132 12.63 1.36 -0.15
CA THR A 132 12.05 0.46 -1.16
C THR A 132 13.11 -0.15 -2.07
N ALA A 133 14.22 0.53 -2.30
CA ALA A 133 15.37 0.00 -3.05
C ALA A 133 15.98 -1.26 -2.42
N GLN A 134 15.75 -1.50 -1.13
CA GLN A 134 16.26 -2.70 -0.46
C GLN A 134 15.63 -4.01 -0.98
N TYR A 135 14.48 -3.95 -1.64
CA TYR A 135 13.79 -5.12 -2.20
C TYR A 135 14.20 -5.43 -3.64
N VAL A 136 14.92 -4.52 -4.31
CA VAL A 136 15.31 -4.68 -5.72
C VAL A 136 16.45 -5.69 -5.82
N MET A 137 16.06 -6.95 -5.97
CA MET A 137 16.95 -8.11 -6.10
C MET A 137 16.17 -9.33 -6.60
N ALA A 138 16.86 -10.42 -6.88
CA ALA A 138 16.21 -11.71 -7.11
C ALA A 138 15.37 -12.13 -5.89
N ILE A 139 14.25 -12.81 -6.13
CA ILE A 139 13.43 -13.35 -5.04
C ILE A 139 14.33 -14.24 -4.16
N PRO A 140 14.39 -13.98 -2.83
CA PRO A 140 15.31 -14.68 -1.94
C PRO A 140 14.93 -16.16 -1.79
N GLU A 141 15.93 -17.00 -1.44
CA GLU A 141 15.68 -18.38 -1.05
C GLU A 141 14.67 -18.41 0.13
N GLY A 142 13.63 -19.23 0.00
CA GLY A 142 12.51 -19.27 0.97
C GLY A 142 11.38 -18.31 0.65
N ASN A 143 11.49 -17.51 -0.44
CA ASN A 143 10.41 -16.70 -1.02
C ASN A 143 9.81 -15.65 -0.07
N THR A 144 10.56 -15.21 0.93
CA THR A 144 10.09 -14.24 1.92
C THR A 144 11.19 -13.29 2.37
N PHE A 145 10.83 -12.02 2.53
CA PHE A 145 11.62 -11.02 3.23
C PHE A 145 11.23 -10.92 4.70
N GLU A 146 12.18 -10.57 5.53
CA GLU A 146 12.00 -10.32 6.96
C GLU A 146 12.51 -8.94 7.35
N VAL A 147 11.81 -8.29 8.30
CA VAL A 147 12.24 -6.98 8.81
C VAL A 147 13.17 -7.13 10.00
N THR A 148 14.35 -6.52 9.90
CA THR A 148 15.32 -6.41 10.99
C THR A 148 15.40 -4.98 11.54
N LYS A 149 15.79 -4.86 12.81
CA LYS A 149 16.05 -3.56 13.49
C LYS A 149 17.53 -3.32 13.77
N THR A 150 18.35 -4.33 13.58
CA THR A 150 19.75 -4.37 14.05
C THR A 150 20.76 -4.33 12.91
N GLY A 151 20.30 -4.06 11.69
CA GLY A 151 21.10 -4.14 10.47
C GLY A 151 21.01 -5.52 9.82
N LYS A 152 21.10 -5.54 8.51
CA LYS A 152 21.02 -6.76 7.70
C LYS A 152 22.16 -7.72 8.01
N THR A 153 21.84 -8.98 8.22
CA THR A 153 22.78 -10.10 8.37
C THR A 153 22.55 -11.19 7.33
N ALA A 154 21.44 -11.13 6.60
CA ALA A 154 21.06 -12.05 5.50
C ALA A 154 20.46 -11.24 4.35
N GLU A 155 20.50 -11.78 3.13
CA GLU A 155 20.01 -11.11 1.92
C GLU A 155 18.51 -10.85 1.95
N ASN A 156 17.74 -11.77 2.54
CA ASN A 156 16.28 -11.63 2.69
C ASN A 156 15.86 -10.66 3.81
N GLN A 157 16.78 -9.99 4.47
CA GLN A 157 16.45 -9.03 5.54
C GLN A 157 16.34 -7.60 5.00
N ILE A 158 15.37 -6.87 5.54
CA ILE A 158 15.08 -5.46 5.23
C ILE A 158 15.29 -4.64 6.50
N ASP A 159 16.11 -3.61 6.43
CA ASP A 159 16.30 -2.69 7.54
C ASP A 159 15.04 -1.87 7.78
N ALA A 160 14.51 -1.94 9.00
CA ALA A 160 13.33 -1.19 9.38
C ALA A 160 13.60 0.32 9.40
N ILE A 161 12.63 1.10 8.99
CA ILE A 161 12.61 2.55 9.23
C ILE A 161 12.59 2.79 10.73
N SER A 162 13.53 3.59 11.21
CA SER A 162 13.62 3.94 12.63
C SER A 162 12.32 4.58 13.12
N GLY A 163 11.74 4.02 14.19
CA GLY A 163 10.46 4.47 14.74
C GLY A 163 9.22 4.00 13.97
N ALA A 164 9.35 3.29 12.83
CA ALA A 164 8.23 2.86 12.00
C ALA A 164 8.28 1.37 11.63
N THR A 165 8.65 0.51 12.57
CA THR A 165 8.77 -0.94 12.33
C THR A 165 7.45 -1.59 11.88
N ILE A 166 6.30 -1.11 12.36
CA ILE A 166 4.99 -1.65 11.97
C ILE A 166 4.74 -1.35 10.48
N THR A 167 5.00 -0.13 10.04
CA THR A 167 4.90 0.26 8.63
C THR A 167 5.90 -0.49 7.76
N SER A 168 7.15 -0.63 8.22
CA SER A 168 8.17 -1.43 7.50
C SER A 168 7.72 -2.87 7.30
N ARG A 169 7.14 -3.50 8.33
CA ARG A 169 6.55 -4.84 8.22
C ARG A 169 5.35 -4.89 7.28
N ALA A 170 4.52 -3.83 7.26
CA ALA A 170 3.39 -3.77 6.35
C ALA A 170 3.85 -3.77 4.89
N VAL A 171 4.85 -2.97 4.54
CA VAL A 171 5.45 -2.99 3.19
C VAL A 171 6.07 -4.35 2.88
N THR A 172 6.87 -4.91 3.79
CA THR A 172 7.51 -6.22 3.60
C THR A 172 6.49 -7.34 3.39
N ASN A 173 5.42 -7.38 4.19
CA ASN A 173 4.35 -8.38 4.02
C ASN A 173 3.59 -8.18 2.70
N SER A 174 3.39 -6.94 2.25
CA SER A 174 2.81 -6.66 0.94
C SER A 174 3.69 -7.19 -0.19
N VAL A 175 5.02 -6.99 -0.12
CA VAL A 175 5.98 -7.56 -1.08
C VAL A 175 5.94 -9.09 -1.03
N ASN A 176 5.88 -9.71 0.14
CA ASN A 176 5.78 -11.17 0.29
C ASN A 176 4.49 -11.72 -0.35
N TYR A 177 3.37 -11.00 -0.25
CA TYR A 177 2.13 -11.36 -0.96
C TYR A 177 2.28 -11.27 -2.48
N ALA A 178 3.04 -10.29 -2.98
CA ALA A 178 3.35 -10.19 -4.40
C ALA A 178 4.20 -11.38 -4.88
N ILE A 179 5.17 -11.82 -4.08
CA ILE A 179 5.98 -13.01 -4.37
C ILE A 179 5.11 -14.27 -4.37
N GLU A 180 4.22 -14.44 -3.39
CA GLU A 180 3.27 -15.57 -3.34
C GLU A 180 2.37 -15.58 -4.58
N ALA A 181 1.84 -14.42 -4.98
CA ALA A 181 1.03 -14.26 -6.18
C ALA A 181 1.80 -14.61 -7.45
N TYR A 182 3.04 -14.15 -7.57
CA TYR A 182 3.94 -14.48 -8.68
C TYR A 182 4.16 -16.00 -8.80
N GLN A 183 4.40 -16.69 -7.69
CA GLN A 183 4.57 -18.14 -7.69
C GLN A 183 3.31 -18.90 -8.09
N GLN A 184 2.13 -18.42 -7.70
CA GLN A 184 0.87 -19.02 -8.11
C GLN A 184 0.65 -18.92 -9.63
N ILE A 185 1.05 -17.80 -10.23
CA ILE A 185 0.91 -17.56 -11.68
C ILE A 185 1.92 -18.37 -12.48
N THR A 186 3.18 -18.43 -12.02
CA THR A 186 4.27 -19.10 -12.72
C THR A 186 4.36 -20.60 -12.42
N GLY A 187 3.48 -21.12 -11.56
CA GLY A 187 3.42 -22.54 -11.20
C GLY A 187 4.53 -23.01 -10.26
N GLY A 188 5.13 -22.06 -9.50
CA GLY A 188 6.19 -22.40 -8.55
C GLY A 188 7.42 -22.99 -9.22
N ALA A 189 7.74 -22.51 -10.44
CA ALA A 189 8.92 -22.94 -11.16
C ALA A 189 10.18 -22.40 -10.46
N ASN A 190 10.65 -23.16 -9.45
CA ASN A 190 12.05 -23.28 -9.04
C ASN A 190 12.24 -24.58 -8.26
#